data_bb394c58ead67b553e7870cf3c020d6a
#
_entry.id   bb394c58ead67b553e7870cf3c020d6a
#
_cell.length_a   1.000
_cell.length_b   1.000
_cell.length_c   1.000
_cell.angle_alpha   90.00
_cell.angle_beta   90.00
_cell.angle_gamma   90.00
#
_symmetry.space_group_name_H-M   'P 1'
#
loop_
_entity.id
_entity.type
_entity.pdbx_description
1 polymer ?
#
loop_
_entity_poly.entity_id
_entity_poly.type
_entity_poly.pdbx_seq_one_letter_code
_entity_poly.pdbx_strand_id
1 'polypeptide(L)'
;GKAWQYTRDIRYAEKWARLIEDWIDRIPLTEESEANTWRSLEAGLRCEYWLRSVKLVQDSGVLTSQLREKIDGCLRTHGEYLVRKSGEFQKISNWGVLQNHGLLLLGVYLERSEWTALALKRLDENLHRSVMADGSQWEQSPMYPLRSAAQCCRCAAGSATEQSCSAGAL
;
A
#
# COMPACT_ATOMS: atom_id res chain seq x y z
N GLY A 1 -0.87 -10.58 -11.67
CA GLY A 1 -1.87 -11.19 -10.79
C GLY A 1 -3.22 -11.35 -11.46
N LYS A 2 -3.85 -10.27 -11.96
CA LYS A 2 -5.21 -10.34 -12.56
C LYS A 2 -5.29 -11.30 -13.73
N ALA A 3 -4.36 -11.27 -14.68
CA ALA A 3 -4.38 -12.18 -15.83
C ALA A 3 -4.38 -13.66 -15.40
N TRP A 4 -3.54 -14.03 -14.43
CA TRP A 4 -3.58 -15.37 -13.82
C TRP A 4 -4.98 -15.69 -13.24
N GLN A 5 -5.57 -14.76 -12.51
CA GLN A 5 -6.87 -14.99 -11.88
C GLN A 5 -7.99 -15.28 -12.90
N TYR A 6 -7.97 -14.60 -14.04
CA TYR A 6 -8.96 -14.78 -15.10
C TYR A 6 -8.70 -15.99 -16.00
N THR A 7 -7.44 -16.25 -16.33
CA THR A 7 -7.10 -17.27 -17.36
C THR A 7 -6.65 -18.60 -16.77
N ARG A 8 -6.17 -18.59 -15.51
CA ARG A 8 -5.47 -19.72 -14.87
C ARG A 8 -4.24 -20.23 -15.65
N ASP A 9 -3.74 -19.44 -16.59
CA ASP A 9 -2.51 -19.74 -17.30
C ASP A 9 -1.30 -19.39 -16.44
N ILE A 10 -0.54 -20.42 -16.04
CA ILE A 10 0.59 -20.31 -15.11
C ILE A 10 1.66 -19.31 -15.58
N ARG A 11 1.82 -19.12 -16.89
CA ARG A 11 2.78 -18.17 -17.47
C ARG A 11 2.62 -16.74 -16.94
N TYR A 12 1.39 -16.32 -16.60
CA TYR A 12 1.13 -15.00 -16.02
C TYR A 12 1.58 -14.90 -14.57
N ALA A 13 1.44 -15.96 -13.79
CA ALA A 13 1.92 -15.99 -12.41
C ALA A 13 3.45 -16.07 -12.36
N GLU A 14 4.07 -16.88 -13.20
CA GLU A 14 5.52 -16.95 -13.35
C GLU A 14 6.13 -15.62 -13.82
N LYS A 15 5.48 -14.96 -14.79
CA LYS A 15 5.94 -13.63 -15.23
C LYS A 15 5.83 -12.59 -14.11
N TRP A 16 4.75 -12.65 -13.32
CA TRP A 16 4.59 -11.77 -12.15
C TRP A 16 5.71 -12.01 -11.13
N ALA A 17 6.00 -13.26 -10.78
CA ALA A 17 7.06 -13.62 -9.83
C ALA A 17 8.42 -13.07 -10.29
N ARG A 18 8.79 -13.31 -11.56
CA ARG A 18 10.04 -12.78 -12.13
C ARG A 18 10.13 -11.26 -12.11
N LEU A 19 9.03 -10.56 -12.42
CA LEU A 19 9.02 -9.09 -12.44
C LEU A 19 9.18 -8.48 -11.06
N ILE A 20 8.53 -9.04 -10.04
CA ILE A 20 8.63 -8.52 -8.68
C ILE A 20 10.02 -8.81 -8.08
N GLU A 21 10.56 -9.99 -8.35
CA GLU A 21 11.89 -10.36 -7.92
C GLU A 21 12.97 -9.51 -8.58
N ASP A 22 12.90 -9.33 -9.90
CA ASP A 22 13.81 -8.45 -10.66
C ASP A 22 13.77 -7.00 -10.15
N TRP A 23 12.57 -6.50 -9.82
CA TRP A 23 12.43 -5.16 -9.24
C TRP A 23 13.12 -5.06 -7.87
N ILE A 24 12.91 -6.03 -6.97
CA ILE A 24 13.52 -6.05 -5.63
C ILE A 24 15.05 -6.04 -5.75
N ASP A 25 15.60 -6.83 -6.67
CA ASP A 25 17.06 -6.98 -6.83
C ASP A 25 17.72 -5.75 -7.43
N ARG A 26 17.02 -5.07 -8.36
CA ARG A 26 17.62 -3.95 -9.11
C ARG A 26 17.36 -2.57 -8.54
N ILE A 27 16.32 -2.43 -7.73
CA ILE A 27 15.84 -1.12 -7.25
C ILE A 27 15.86 -1.07 -5.71
N PRO A 28 17.01 -1.22 -5.07
CA PRO A 28 17.12 -1.02 -3.62
C PRO A 28 16.86 0.44 -3.24
N LEU A 29 16.53 0.67 -1.98
CA LEU A 29 16.39 2.02 -1.43
C LEU A 29 17.79 2.65 -1.30
N THR A 30 18.06 3.68 -2.09
CA THR A 30 19.27 4.50 -2.07
C THR A 30 18.88 5.96 -2.18
N GLU A 31 19.81 6.91 -1.96
CA GLU A 31 19.57 8.34 -2.16
C GLU A 31 19.12 8.65 -3.59
N GLU A 32 19.74 8.01 -4.57
CA GLU A 32 19.38 8.18 -5.98
C GLU A 32 17.98 7.63 -6.29
N SER A 33 17.66 6.42 -5.84
CA SER A 33 16.36 5.79 -6.07
C SER A 33 15.23 6.49 -5.32
N GLU A 34 15.53 7.13 -4.18
CA GLU A 34 14.56 7.91 -3.41
C GLU A 34 14.02 9.11 -4.18
N ALA A 35 14.85 9.76 -4.99
CA ALA A 35 14.43 10.88 -5.83
C ALA A 35 13.51 10.45 -6.99
N ASN A 36 13.48 9.18 -7.34
CA ASN A 36 12.80 8.64 -8.52
C ASN A 36 11.76 7.56 -8.15
N THR A 37 12.22 6.32 -8.07
CA THR A 37 11.34 5.13 -7.92
C THR A 37 10.85 4.90 -6.50
N TRP A 38 11.53 5.48 -5.50
CA TRP A 38 11.18 5.38 -4.09
C TRP A 38 10.52 6.65 -3.53
N ARG A 39 10.03 7.58 -4.36
CA ARG A 39 9.23 8.69 -3.83
C ARG A 39 8.07 8.15 -2.99
N SER A 40 7.70 8.87 -1.93
CA SER A 40 6.73 8.36 -0.95
C SER A 40 5.36 7.99 -1.53
N LEU A 41 4.93 8.71 -2.56
CA LEU A 41 3.71 8.40 -3.31
C LEU A 41 3.79 7.02 -3.96
N GLU A 42 4.85 6.78 -4.75
CA GLU A 42 5.06 5.52 -5.47
C GLU A 42 5.30 4.35 -4.51
N ALA A 43 6.01 4.61 -3.43
CA ALA A 43 6.23 3.60 -2.38
C ALA A 43 4.90 3.19 -1.73
N GLY A 44 4.03 4.14 -1.40
CA GLY A 44 2.69 3.86 -0.85
C GLY A 44 1.80 3.07 -1.82
N LEU A 45 1.73 3.49 -3.08
CA LEU A 45 0.98 2.79 -4.13
C LEU A 45 1.53 1.38 -4.38
N ARG A 46 2.84 1.20 -4.37
CA ARG A 46 3.49 -0.10 -4.55
C ARG A 46 3.10 -1.07 -3.46
N CYS A 47 3.04 -0.63 -2.21
CA CYS A 47 2.56 -1.47 -1.10
C CYS A 47 1.17 -2.02 -1.37
N GLU A 48 0.20 -1.18 -1.76
CA GLU A 48 -1.16 -1.62 -2.11
C GLU A 48 -1.14 -2.64 -3.25
N TYR A 49 -0.49 -2.30 -4.37
CA TYR A 49 -0.52 -3.15 -5.56
C TYR A 49 0.21 -4.48 -5.35
N TRP A 50 1.30 -4.49 -4.59
CA TRP A 50 2.02 -5.73 -4.29
C TRP A 50 1.21 -6.64 -3.38
N LEU A 51 0.65 -6.12 -2.29
CA LEU A 51 -0.19 -6.91 -1.39
C LEU A 51 -1.40 -7.51 -2.12
N ARG A 52 -2.08 -6.71 -2.96
CA ARG A 52 -3.16 -7.23 -3.81
C ARG A 52 -2.67 -8.31 -4.77
N SER A 53 -1.53 -8.11 -5.42
CA SER A 53 -1.02 -9.06 -6.41
C SER A 53 -0.54 -10.36 -5.75
N VAL A 54 0.08 -10.31 -4.57
CA VAL A 54 0.43 -11.49 -3.77
C VAL A 54 -0.82 -12.32 -3.48
N LYS A 55 -1.91 -11.67 -3.01
CA LYS A 55 -3.18 -12.35 -2.76
C LYS A 55 -3.76 -13.00 -4.03
N LEU A 56 -3.63 -12.36 -5.19
CA LEU A 56 -4.14 -12.88 -6.46
C LEU A 56 -3.38 -14.10 -6.99
N VAL A 57 -2.11 -14.29 -6.61
CA VAL A 57 -1.27 -15.40 -7.09
C VAL A 57 -1.00 -16.47 -6.02
N GLN A 58 -1.57 -16.32 -4.83
CA GLN A 58 -1.26 -17.19 -3.68
C GLN A 58 -1.52 -18.68 -3.94
N ASP A 59 -2.51 -18.99 -4.78
CA ASP A 59 -2.94 -20.34 -5.15
C ASP A 59 -2.28 -20.87 -6.44
N SER A 60 -1.33 -20.12 -7.01
CA SER A 60 -0.67 -20.47 -8.27
C SER A 60 0.52 -21.45 -8.12
N GLY A 61 1.04 -21.58 -6.90
CA GLY A 61 2.26 -22.33 -6.63
C GLY A 61 3.57 -21.61 -6.93
N VAL A 62 3.54 -20.44 -7.59
CA VAL A 62 4.77 -19.66 -7.88
C VAL A 62 5.30 -18.91 -6.66
N LEU A 63 4.45 -18.67 -5.67
CA LEU A 63 4.79 -17.93 -4.45
C LEU A 63 5.48 -18.88 -3.44
N THR A 64 6.73 -19.24 -3.73
CA THR A 64 7.54 -20.04 -2.81
C THR A 64 7.79 -19.33 -1.51
N SER A 65 8.15 -20.08 -0.44
CA SER A 65 8.52 -19.48 0.86
C SER A 65 9.66 -18.47 0.72
N GLN A 66 10.66 -18.79 -0.10
CA GLN A 66 11.80 -17.89 -0.36
C GLN A 66 11.37 -16.59 -1.04
N LEU A 67 10.52 -16.67 -2.09
CA LEU A 67 10.02 -15.47 -2.77
C LEU A 67 9.14 -14.63 -1.84
N ARG A 68 8.30 -15.28 -1.01
CA ARG A 68 7.48 -14.57 -0.01
C ARG A 68 8.35 -13.83 0.99
N GLU A 69 9.36 -14.47 1.54
CA GLU A 69 10.29 -13.85 2.50
C GLU A 69 11.01 -12.64 1.88
N LYS A 70 11.44 -12.76 0.63
CA LYS A 70 12.06 -11.67 -0.13
C LYS A 70 11.11 -10.49 -0.33
N ILE A 71 9.84 -10.76 -0.68
CA ILE A 71 8.80 -9.73 -0.82
C ILE A 71 8.53 -9.07 0.54
N ASP A 72 8.35 -9.85 1.60
CA ASP A 72 8.06 -9.35 2.94
C ASP A 72 9.22 -8.51 3.48
N GLY A 73 10.47 -8.90 3.21
CA GLY A 73 11.65 -8.10 3.52
C GLY A 73 11.63 -6.73 2.82
N CYS A 74 11.33 -6.72 1.54
CA CYS A 74 11.21 -5.48 0.78
C CYS A 74 10.03 -4.62 1.27
N LEU A 75 8.89 -5.22 1.61
CA LEU A 75 7.73 -4.52 2.18
C LEU A 75 8.03 -3.91 3.56
N ARG A 76 8.84 -4.58 4.39
CA ARG A 76 9.34 -3.96 5.66
C ARG A 76 10.17 -2.70 5.37
N THR A 77 11.08 -2.76 4.41
CA THR A 77 11.85 -1.57 3.96
C THR A 77 10.94 -0.44 3.52
N HIS A 78 9.85 -0.74 2.77
CA HIS A 78 8.85 0.27 2.40
C HIS A 78 8.18 0.88 3.64
N GLY A 79 7.75 0.06 4.60
CA GLY A 79 7.11 0.54 5.83
C GLY A 79 8.03 1.45 6.64
N GLU A 80 9.27 1.05 6.88
CA GLU A 80 10.28 1.84 7.59
C GLU A 80 10.57 3.17 6.86
N TYR A 81 10.64 3.13 5.54
CA TYR A 81 10.79 4.32 4.71
C TYR A 81 9.59 5.27 4.87
N LEU A 82 8.36 4.77 4.73
CA LEU A 82 7.13 5.56 4.85
C LEU A 82 6.94 6.15 6.25
N VAL A 83 7.37 5.43 7.30
CA VAL A 83 7.39 5.95 8.68
C VAL A 83 8.24 7.21 8.78
N ARG A 84 9.43 7.22 8.15
CA ARG A 84 10.35 8.37 8.19
C ARG A 84 9.91 9.53 7.31
N LYS A 85 9.17 9.26 6.21
CA LYS A 85 8.78 10.28 5.23
C LYS A 85 7.43 10.91 5.56
N SER A 86 7.48 12.12 6.13
CA SER A 86 6.29 12.95 6.38
C SER A 86 6.72 14.41 6.44
N GLY A 87 6.37 15.17 5.41
CA GLY A 87 6.62 16.62 5.33
C GLY A 87 5.31 17.40 5.28
N GLU A 88 5.38 18.73 5.29
CA GLU A 88 4.18 19.59 5.26
C GLU A 88 3.35 19.38 3.97
N PHE A 89 4.01 19.17 2.83
CA PHE A 89 3.30 18.88 1.58
C PHE A 89 2.47 17.60 1.66
N GLN A 90 2.99 16.54 2.27
CA GLN A 90 2.26 15.29 2.45
C GLN A 90 1.03 15.45 3.36
N LYS A 91 1.07 16.39 4.32
CA LYS A 91 -0.04 16.61 5.26
C LYS A 91 -1.27 17.26 4.62
N ILE A 92 -1.13 17.88 3.46
CA ILE A 92 -2.21 18.60 2.77
C ILE A 92 -2.56 18.02 1.40
N SER A 93 -1.73 17.14 0.84
CA SER A 93 -1.88 16.62 -0.52
C SER A 93 -2.39 15.18 -0.54
N ASN A 94 -2.87 14.75 -1.71
CA ASN A 94 -3.21 13.36 -1.99
C ASN A 94 -2.02 12.41 -1.85
N TRP A 95 -0.78 12.90 -1.94
CA TRP A 95 0.42 12.11 -1.71
C TRP A 95 0.44 11.53 -0.30
N GLY A 96 0.07 12.35 0.70
CA GLY A 96 -0.03 11.88 2.08
C GLY A 96 -1.11 10.82 2.27
N VAL A 97 -2.26 10.97 1.61
CA VAL A 97 -3.31 9.94 1.66
C VAL A 97 -2.81 8.61 1.12
N LEU A 98 -2.22 8.61 -0.08
CA LEU A 98 -1.75 7.38 -0.74
C LEU A 98 -0.56 6.74 0.00
N GLN A 99 0.37 7.56 0.51
CA GLN A 99 1.49 7.13 1.34
C GLN A 99 1.00 6.44 2.63
N ASN A 100 0.11 7.10 3.37
CA ASN A 100 -0.35 6.58 4.65
C ASN A 100 -1.34 5.42 4.48
N HIS A 101 -2.09 5.35 3.38
CA HIS A 101 -2.84 4.15 3.02
C HIS A 101 -1.92 2.95 2.82
N GLY A 102 -0.82 3.12 2.07
CA GLY A 102 0.19 2.07 1.90
C GLY A 102 0.78 1.61 3.25
N LEU A 103 1.11 2.56 4.14
CA LEU A 103 1.62 2.27 5.47
C LEU A 103 0.59 1.53 6.34
N LEU A 104 -0.70 1.90 6.26
CA LEU A 104 -1.79 1.22 6.95
C LEU A 104 -1.90 -0.23 6.53
N LEU A 105 -1.90 -0.50 5.22
CA LEU A 105 -1.96 -1.86 4.68
C LEU A 105 -0.76 -2.70 5.12
N LEU A 106 0.44 -2.12 5.15
CA LEU A 106 1.63 -2.79 5.66
C LEU A 106 1.55 -3.07 7.15
N GLY A 107 1.04 -2.12 7.94
CA GLY A 107 0.85 -2.29 9.38
C GLY A 107 -0.05 -3.48 9.70
N VAL A 108 -1.14 -3.63 8.95
CA VAL A 108 -2.05 -4.80 9.06
C VAL A 108 -1.38 -6.08 8.59
N TYR A 109 -0.76 -6.06 7.40
CA TYR A 109 -0.18 -7.26 6.78
C TYR A 109 1.01 -7.83 7.56
N LEU A 110 1.88 -6.97 8.11
CA LEU A 110 3.08 -7.34 8.86
C LEU A 110 2.86 -7.35 10.38
N GLU A 111 1.60 -7.21 10.83
CA GLU A 111 1.20 -7.17 12.25
C GLU A 111 1.96 -6.10 13.07
N ARG A 112 2.18 -4.92 12.45
CA ARG A 112 2.87 -3.77 13.06
C ARG A 112 1.86 -2.72 13.51
N SER A 113 1.32 -2.90 14.71
CA SER A 113 0.29 -2.03 15.27
C SER A 113 0.71 -0.56 15.36
N GLU A 114 2.00 -0.29 15.60
CA GLU A 114 2.56 1.05 15.62
C GLU A 114 2.51 1.76 14.25
N TRP A 115 2.64 1.00 13.14
CA TRP A 115 2.49 1.55 11.79
C TRP A 115 1.03 1.84 11.46
N THR A 116 0.14 0.95 11.88
CA THR A 116 -1.31 1.13 11.75
C THR A 116 -1.77 2.39 12.48
N ALA A 117 -1.38 2.55 13.74
CA ALA A 117 -1.74 3.72 14.56
C ALA A 117 -1.18 5.02 13.96
N LEU A 118 0.09 5.01 13.52
CA LEU A 118 0.72 6.17 12.87
C LEU A 118 0.03 6.54 11.57
N ALA A 119 -0.31 5.56 10.74
CA ALA A 119 -0.98 5.79 9.46
C ALA A 119 -2.37 6.40 9.66
N LEU A 120 -3.16 5.86 10.59
CA LEU A 120 -4.50 6.40 10.91
C LEU A 120 -4.41 7.83 11.43
N LYS A 121 -3.48 8.12 12.34
CA LYS A 121 -3.26 9.48 12.84
C LYS A 121 -2.92 10.46 11.71
N ARG A 122 -2.03 10.06 10.78
CA ARG A 122 -1.63 10.91 9.65
C ARG A 122 -2.74 11.09 8.62
N LEU A 123 -3.58 10.09 8.40
CA LEU A 123 -4.76 10.19 7.54
C LEU A 123 -5.78 11.15 8.12
N ASP A 124 -6.06 11.08 9.41
CA ASP A 124 -6.93 11.99 10.11
C ASP A 124 -6.42 13.44 10.02
N GLU A 125 -5.13 13.66 10.32
CA GLU A 125 -4.48 14.96 10.19
C GLU A 125 -4.54 15.51 8.76
N ASN A 126 -4.33 14.66 7.75
CA ASN A 126 -4.42 15.04 6.34
C ASN A 126 -5.85 15.48 5.97
N LEU A 127 -6.86 14.72 6.37
CA LEU A 127 -8.26 15.07 6.10
C LEU A 127 -8.62 16.42 6.70
N HIS A 128 -8.27 16.67 7.96
CA HIS A 128 -8.56 17.95 8.63
C HIS A 128 -7.85 19.14 7.99
N ARG A 129 -6.66 18.94 7.41
CA ARG A 129 -5.88 20.01 6.78
C ARG A 129 -6.19 20.23 5.31
N SER A 130 -6.60 19.18 4.59
CA SER A 130 -6.81 19.23 3.15
C SER A 130 -8.23 19.56 2.73
N VAL A 131 -9.21 19.44 3.64
CA VAL A 131 -10.61 19.78 3.38
C VAL A 131 -10.94 21.12 4.00
N MET A 132 -11.40 22.06 3.17
CA MET A 132 -11.78 23.40 3.59
C MET A 132 -13.18 23.42 4.22
N ALA A 133 -13.54 24.54 4.86
CA ALA A 133 -14.85 24.69 5.53
C ALA A 133 -16.06 24.56 4.59
N ASP A 134 -15.89 24.84 3.31
CA ASP A 134 -16.89 24.66 2.25
C ASP A 134 -16.95 23.23 1.67
N GLY A 135 -16.11 22.31 2.20
CA GLY A 135 -15.99 20.93 1.74
C GLY A 135 -15.08 20.74 0.51
N SER A 136 -14.51 21.81 -0.01
CA SER A 136 -13.54 21.70 -1.11
C SER A 136 -12.18 21.17 -0.61
N GLN A 137 -11.47 20.43 -1.48
CA GLN A 137 -10.13 19.98 -1.16
C GLN A 137 -9.10 21.03 -1.62
N TRP A 138 -8.01 21.13 -0.88
CA TRP A 138 -6.93 22.10 -1.12
C TRP A 138 -6.37 22.06 -2.56
N GLU A 139 -6.26 20.88 -3.18
CA GLU A 139 -5.76 20.72 -4.55
C GLU A 139 -6.76 21.17 -5.63
N GLN A 140 -8.00 21.54 -5.26
CA GLN A 140 -9.06 22.09 -6.11
C GLN A 140 -9.31 21.30 -7.42
N SER A 141 -9.04 20.00 -7.41
CA SER A 141 -9.25 19.11 -8.54
C SER A 141 -10.24 17.99 -8.18
N PRO A 142 -11.39 17.86 -8.84
CA PRO A 142 -12.39 16.83 -8.50
C PRO A 142 -11.85 15.40 -8.54
N MET A 143 -10.79 15.17 -9.31
CA MET A 143 -10.16 13.85 -9.43
C MET A 143 -9.47 13.41 -8.13
N TYR A 144 -8.85 14.32 -7.39
CA TYR A 144 -8.08 13.99 -6.18
C TYR A 144 -8.96 13.63 -4.99
N PRO A 145 -10.04 14.38 -4.65
CA PRO A 145 -10.97 13.98 -3.61
C PRO A 145 -11.57 12.58 -3.85
N LEU A 146 -11.96 12.29 -5.09
CA LEU A 146 -12.50 10.97 -5.46
C LEU A 146 -11.51 9.84 -5.23
N ARG A 147 -10.22 10.04 -5.55
CA ARG A 147 -9.17 9.07 -5.26
C ARG A 147 -8.95 8.89 -3.76
N SER A 148 -8.87 9.99 -3.02
CA SER A 148 -8.70 9.97 -1.56
C SER A 148 -9.87 9.31 -0.85
N ALA A 149 -11.12 9.65 -1.21
CA ALA A 149 -12.32 9.02 -0.67
C ALA A 149 -12.39 7.52 -0.98
N ALA A 150 -12.11 7.11 -2.23
CA ALA A 150 -12.06 5.71 -2.61
C ALA A 150 -10.98 4.92 -1.85
N GLN A 151 -9.87 5.57 -1.49
CA GLN A 151 -8.81 4.99 -0.68
C GLN A 151 -9.24 4.81 0.77
N CYS A 152 -9.85 5.82 1.39
CA CYS A 152 -10.40 5.75 2.74
C CYS A 152 -11.52 4.70 2.86
N CYS A 153 -12.42 4.62 1.88
CA CYS A 153 -13.46 3.58 1.85
C CYS A 153 -12.87 2.16 1.76
N ARG A 154 -11.78 1.96 1.03
CA ARG A 154 -11.09 0.66 0.98
C ARG A 154 -10.48 0.28 2.33
N CYS A 155 -9.95 1.24 3.08
CA CYS A 155 -9.47 1.00 4.44
C CYS A 155 -10.60 0.53 5.37
N ALA A 156 -11.74 1.22 5.33
CA ALA A 156 -12.90 0.88 6.14
C ALA A 156 -13.47 -0.51 5.81
N ALA A 157 -13.53 -0.87 4.53
CA ALA A 157 -14.01 -2.18 4.07
C ALA A 157 -13.06 -3.33 4.46
N GLY A 158 -11.75 -3.10 4.43
CA GLY A 158 -10.74 -4.09 4.85
C GLY A 158 -10.84 -4.43 6.33
N SER A 159 -11.05 -3.44 7.20
CA SER A 159 -11.21 -3.64 8.64
C SER A 159 -12.51 -4.36 9.03
N ALA A 160 -13.58 -4.22 8.24
CA ALA A 160 -14.86 -4.87 8.51
C ALA A 160 -14.85 -6.38 8.16
N THR A 161 -14.07 -6.79 7.16
CA THR A 161 -13.97 -8.20 6.74
C THR A 161 -13.13 -9.05 7.70
N GLU A 162 -12.19 -8.49 8.41
CA GLU A 162 -11.36 -9.22 9.39
C GLU A 162 -12.09 -9.46 10.72
N GLN A 163 -12.97 -8.56 11.13
CA GLN A 163 -13.78 -8.76 12.35
C GLN A 163 -14.86 -9.84 12.21
N SER A 164 -15.32 -10.16 11.00
CA SER A 164 -16.30 -11.21 10.77
C SER A 164 -15.70 -12.63 10.73
N CYS A 165 -14.41 -12.79 10.49
CA CYS A 165 -13.75 -14.10 10.53
C CYS A 165 -13.36 -14.58 11.93
N SER A 166 -13.21 -13.68 12.91
CA SER A 166 -12.85 -14.03 14.29
C SER A 166 -14.05 -14.36 15.20
N ALA A 167 -15.28 -14.08 14.76
CA ALA A 167 -16.50 -14.33 15.51
C ALA A 167 -17.17 -15.68 15.21
N GLY A 168 -16.61 -16.51 14.35
CA GLY A 168 -17.17 -17.80 13.90
C GLY A 168 -16.49 -19.07 14.42
N ALA A 169 -15.59 -18.96 15.40
CA ALA A 169 -14.90 -20.09 16.02
C ALA A 169 -15.15 -20.11 17.55
N LEU A 170 -16.34 -20.53 17.95
CA LEU A 170 -16.68 -21.08 19.27
C LEU A 170 -17.67 -22.23 19.09
#